data_b7a5fc5d7e2bb39c04baa2abe58ad9cd
#
_entry.id   b7a5fc5d7e2bb39c04baa2abe58ad9cd
#
_cell.length_a   1.000
_cell.length_b   1.000
_cell.length_c   1.000
_cell.angle_alpha   90.00
_cell.angle_beta   90.00
_cell.angle_gamma   90.00
#
_symmetry.space_group_name_H-M   'P 1'
#
loop_
_entity.id
_entity.type
_entity.pdbx_description
1 polymer ?
#
loop_
_entity_poly.entity_id
_entity_poly.type
_entity_poly.pdbx_seq_one_letter_code
_entity_poly.pdbx_strand_id
1 'polypeptide(L)'
;MSSKRTLDERLIEKNEQLKKAMETAKQYQSQLKQLEKRKKEEERKKRTRRLIEIGAVVESVLGREFSEGDNIRLMNFLKSQNERGNYYNAAMQKPVVDDGITFDDFPK
;
A
#
# COMPACT_ATOMS: atom_id res chain seq x y z
N MET A 1 23.93 -37.59 41.14
CA MET A 1 22.58 -37.93 41.60
C MET A 1 21.63 -36.81 41.39
N SER A 2 20.60 -37.04 40.65
CA SER A 2 19.59 -36.05 40.44
C SER A 2 18.69 -35.92 41.69
N SER A 3 18.70 -34.81 42.36
CA SER A 3 17.74 -34.52 43.40
C SER A 3 16.37 -34.35 42.73
N LYS A 4 15.39 -35.10 43.25
CA LYS A 4 14.02 -34.94 42.74
C LYS A 4 13.49 -33.58 43.19
N ARG A 5 13.10 -32.75 42.27
CA ARG A 5 12.44 -31.47 42.55
C ARG A 5 11.07 -31.73 43.15
N THR A 6 10.68 -30.92 44.08
CA THR A 6 9.33 -31.00 44.65
C THR A 6 8.32 -30.54 43.62
N LEU A 7 7.05 -30.87 43.84
CA LEU A 7 5.98 -30.38 42.97
C LEU A 7 5.90 -28.85 43.01
N ASP A 8 6.14 -28.25 44.14
CA ASP A 8 6.13 -26.80 44.27
C ASP A 8 7.26 -26.17 43.44
N GLU A 9 8.45 -26.74 43.46
CA GLU A 9 9.58 -26.26 42.66
C GLU A 9 9.28 -26.38 41.17
N ARG A 10 8.68 -27.49 40.75
CA ARG A 10 8.28 -27.69 39.36
C ARG A 10 7.22 -26.67 38.93
N LEU A 11 6.28 -26.40 39.83
CA LEU A 11 5.21 -25.42 39.55
C LEU A 11 5.77 -24.02 39.37
N ILE A 12 6.68 -23.61 40.26
CA ILE A 12 7.36 -22.31 40.20
C ILE A 12 8.13 -22.18 38.86
N GLU A 13 8.87 -23.26 38.52
CA GLU A 13 9.66 -23.27 37.28
C GLU A 13 8.78 -23.15 36.03
N LYS A 14 7.66 -23.86 36.01
CA LYS A 14 6.70 -23.80 34.90
C LYS A 14 6.04 -22.42 34.80
N ASN A 15 5.71 -21.83 35.94
CA ASN A 15 5.14 -20.48 35.98
C ASN A 15 6.12 -19.43 35.46
N GLU A 16 7.40 -19.58 35.79
CA GLU A 16 8.45 -18.69 35.27
C GLU A 16 8.61 -18.84 33.77
N GLN A 17 8.60 -20.06 33.28
CA GLN A 17 8.67 -20.34 31.82
C GLN A 17 7.48 -19.74 31.08
N LEU A 18 6.29 -19.88 31.66
CA LEU A 18 5.06 -19.33 31.09
C LEU A 18 5.15 -17.80 31.05
N LYS A 19 5.62 -17.19 32.10
CA LYS A 19 5.77 -15.73 32.19
C LYS A 19 6.71 -15.21 31.12
N LYS A 20 7.86 -15.88 30.95
CA LYS A 20 8.82 -15.53 29.88
C LYS A 20 8.23 -15.70 28.50
N ALA A 21 7.48 -16.80 28.27
CA ALA A 21 6.83 -17.04 26.99
C ALA A 21 5.79 -15.96 26.68
N MET A 22 5.04 -15.53 27.68
CA MET A 22 4.06 -14.44 27.52
C MET A 22 4.72 -13.11 27.19
N GLU A 23 5.83 -12.80 27.82
CA GLU A 23 6.60 -11.59 27.53
C GLU A 23 7.13 -11.59 26.11
N THR A 24 7.68 -12.74 25.66
CA THR A 24 8.16 -12.91 24.29
C THR A 24 7.03 -12.75 23.29
N ALA A 25 5.87 -13.35 23.58
CA ALA A 25 4.69 -13.23 22.73
C ALA A 25 4.24 -11.77 22.60
N LYS A 26 4.26 -11.00 23.68
CA LYS A 26 3.94 -9.58 23.66
C LYS A 26 4.91 -8.79 22.78
N GLN A 27 6.20 -9.12 22.88
CA GLN A 27 7.23 -8.47 22.04
C GLN A 27 6.98 -8.75 20.56
N TYR A 28 6.67 -9.99 20.21
CA TYR A 28 6.36 -10.36 18.82
C TYR A 28 5.10 -9.66 18.31
N GLN A 29 4.07 -9.56 19.15
CA GLN A 29 2.87 -8.83 18.78
C GLN A 29 3.14 -7.36 18.51
N SER A 30 3.97 -6.74 19.34
CA SER A 30 4.38 -5.35 19.16
C SER A 30 5.16 -5.15 17.86
N GLN A 31 6.12 -6.06 17.60
CA GLN A 31 6.90 -6.03 16.36
C GLN A 31 6.01 -6.23 15.13
N LEU A 32 5.05 -7.14 15.23
CA LEU A 32 4.11 -7.40 14.13
C LEU A 32 3.27 -6.17 13.82
N LYS A 33 2.78 -5.49 14.85
CA LYS A 33 2.02 -4.23 14.69
C LYS A 33 2.85 -3.16 14.00
N GLN A 34 4.12 -3.04 14.38
CA GLN A 34 5.04 -2.08 13.77
C GLN A 34 5.27 -2.40 12.30
N LEU A 35 5.46 -3.68 11.97
CA LEU A 35 5.66 -4.12 10.58
C LEU A 35 4.42 -3.88 9.74
N GLU A 36 3.24 -4.16 10.28
CA GLU A 36 1.97 -3.89 9.60
C GLU A 36 1.78 -2.40 9.33
N LYS A 37 2.12 -1.56 10.31
CA LYS A 37 2.07 -0.12 10.18
C LYS A 37 3.01 0.38 9.08
N ARG A 38 4.24 -0.14 9.06
CA ARG A 38 5.22 0.18 8.03
C ARG A 38 4.73 -0.22 6.65
N LYS A 39 4.15 -1.41 6.55
CA LYS A 39 3.61 -1.91 5.28
C LYS A 39 2.51 -0.99 4.75
N LYS A 40 1.59 -0.57 5.60
CA LYS A 40 0.53 0.38 5.24
C LYS A 40 1.10 1.71 4.77
N GLU A 41 2.14 2.21 5.47
CA GLU A 41 2.81 3.45 5.10
C GLU A 41 3.48 3.35 3.73
N GLU A 42 4.17 2.23 3.47
CA GLU A 42 4.81 2.00 2.17
C GLU A 42 3.78 1.91 1.06
N GLU A 43 2.67 1.20 1.29
CA GLU A 43 1.58 1.10 0.32
C GLU A 43 0.95 2.46 0.04
N ARG A 44 0.75 3.27 1.09
CA ARG A 44 0.23 4.62 0.95
C ARG A 44 1.16 5.50 0.12
N LYS A 45 2.47 5.42 0.38
CA LYS A 45 3.47 6.19 -0.37
C LYS A 45 3.50 5.77 -1.83
N LYS A 46 3.45 4.47 -2.11
CA LYS A 46 3.40 3.95 -3.48
C LYS A 46 2.16 4.42 -4.21
N ARG A 47 1.01 4.38 -3.54
CA ARG A 47 -0.24 4.86 -4.11
C ARG A 47 -0.18 6.35 -4.40
N THR A 48 0.34 7.13 -3.44
CA THR A 48 0.48 8.58 -3.61
C THR A 48 1.36 8.91 -4.81
N ARG A 49 2.50 8.23 -4.93
CA ARG A 49 3.40 8.40 -6.07
C ARG A 49 2.72 8.08 -7.38
N ARG A 50 2.00 6.95 -7.42
CA ARG A 50 1.26 6.53 -8.61
C ARG A 50 0.21 7.56 -9.01
N LEU A 51 -0.53 8.11 -8.05
CA LEU A 51 -1.56 9.11 -8.33
C LEU A 51 -0.95 10.43 -8.80
N ILE A 52 0.20 10.81 -8.26
CA ILE A 52 0.94 11.99 -8.71
C ILE A 52 1.37 11.81 -10.18
N GLU A 53 1.89 10.64 -10.53
CA GLU A 53 2.29 10.33 -11.90
C GLU A 53 1.10 10.38 -12.86
N ILE A 54 -0.03 9.80 -12.45
CA ILE A 54 -1.28 9.85 -13.24
C ILE A 54 -1.71 11.29 -13.43
N GLY A 55 -1.70 12.09 -12.36
CA GLY A 55 -2.06 13.50 -12.43
C GLY A 55 -1.17 14.28 -13.36
N ALA A 56 0.14 14.03 -13.32
CA ALA A 56 1.10 14.70 -14.21
C ALA A 56 0.82 14.38 -15.67
N VAL A 57 0.52 13.13 -16.00
CA VAL A 57 0.17 12.72 -17.37
C VAL A 57 -1.10 13.43 -17.83
N VAL A 58 -2.13 13.44 -17.00
CA VAL A 58 -3.42 14.05 -17.32
C VAL A 58 -3.27 15.54 -17.56
N GLU A 59 -2.56 16.24 -16.69
CA GLU A 59 -2.34 17.68 -16.84
C GLU A 59 -1.47 18.00 -18.06
N SER A 60 -0.49 17.14 -18.34
CA SER A 60 0.37 17.29 -19.50
C SER A 60 -0.43 17.26 -20.81
N VAL A 61 -1.34 16.31 -20.92
CA VAL A 61 -2.21 16.20 -22.11
C VAL A 61 -3.18 17.38 -22.16
N LEU A 62 -3.71 17.81 -21.03
CA LEU A 62 -4.60 18.96 -20.97
C LEU A 62 -3.87 20.28 -21.31
N GLY A 63 -2.58 20.35 -21.00
CA GLY A 63 -1.78 21.55 -21.25
C GLY A 63 -1.87 22.62 -20.17
N ARG A 64 -2.48 22.33 -19.06
CA ARG A 64 -2.61 23.24 -17.90
C ARG A 64 -2.86 22.45 -16.64
N GLU A 65 -2.72 23.13 -15.51
CA GLU A 65 -3.08 22.55 -14.21
C GLU A 65 -4.59 22.37 -14.09
N PHE A 66 -5.01 21.36 -13.35
CA PHE A 66 -6.41 21.15 -13.03
C PHE A 66 -6.90 22.28 -12.11
N SER A 67 -8.08 22.78 -12.43
CA SER A 67 -8.79 23.73 -11.61
C SER A 67 -9.99 23.05 -10.98
N GLU A 68 -10.74 23.79 -10.16
CA GLU A 68 -11.93 23.30 -9.52
C GLU A 68 -12.93 22.79 -10.56
N GLY A 69 -13.46 21.60 -10.33
CA GLY A 69 -14.42 20.97 -11.23
C GLY A 69 -13.81 20.10 -12.33
N ASP A 70 -12.51 20.23 -12.60
CA ASP A 70 -11.86 19.44 -13.66
C ASP A 70 -11.86 17.94 -13.36
N ASN A 71 -11.79 17.56 -12.09
CA ASN A 71 -11.89 16.16 -11.70
C ASN A 71 -13.22 15.55 -12.11
N ILE A 72 -14.29 16.29 -11.93
CA ILE A 72 -15.66 15.87 -12.31
C ILE A 72 -15.77 15.79 -13.82
N ARG A 73 -15.21 16.76 -14.54
CA ARG A 73 -15.20 16.77 -16.01
C ARG A 73 -14.44 15.57 -16.55
N LEU A 74 -13.28 15.25 -15.97
CA LEU A 74 -12.49 14.08 -16.35
C LEU A 74 -13.26 12.80 -16.12
N MET A 75 -13.88 12.66 -14.94
CA MET A 75 -14.67 11.47 -14.61
C MET A 75 -15.83 11.31 -15.59
N ASN A 76 -16.54 12.38 -15.88
CA ASN A 76 -17.65 12.36 -16.82
C ASN A 76 -17.21 11.96 -18.23
N PHE A 77 -16.06 12.46 -18.66
CA PHE A 77 -15.47 12.09 -19.95
C PHE A 77 -15.13 10.59 -20.02
N LEU A 78 -14.45 10.10 -19.00
CA LEU A 78 -14.06 8.68 -18.96
C LEU A 78 -15.27 7.76 -18.92
N LYS A 79 -16.28 8.08 -18.13
CA LYS A 79 -17.53 7.32 -18.08
C LYS A 79 -18.26 7.35 -19.41
N SER A 80 -18.30 8.50 -20.06
CA SER A 80 -18.94 8.66 -21.36
C SER A 80 -18.27 7.78 -22.42
N GLN A 81 -16.94 7.72 -22.42
CA GLN A 81 -16.20 6.87 -23.34
C GLN A 81 -16.52 5.39 -23.14
N ASN A 82 -16.67 4.95 -21.89
CA ASN A 82 -17.05 3.57 -21.59
C ASN A 82 -18.48 3.26 -21.98
N GLU A 83 -19.41 4.19 -21.81
CA GLU A 83 -20.81 4.03 -22.20
C GLU A 83 -20.97 3.93 -23.71
N ARG A 84 -20.17 4.66 -24.47
CA ARG A 84 -20.27 4.66 -25.94
C ARG A 84 -19.73 3.39 -26.60
N GLY A 85 -18.74 2.73 -26.00
CA GLY A 85 -18.14 1.55 -26.62
C GLY A 85 -17.03 0.96 -25.81
N ASN A 86 -17.05 1.19 -24.51
CA ASN A 86 -16.02 0.70 -23.61
C ASN A 86 -14.62 1.18 -24.00
N TYR A 87 -14.52 2.37 -24.59
CA TYR A 87 -13.28 2.87 -25.18
C TYR A 87 -12.18 3.11 -24.16
N TYR A 88 -12.53 3.60 -22.97
CA TYR A 88 -11.54 3.85 -21.92
C TYR A 88 -10.93 2.54 -21.42
N ASN A 89 -11.77 1.58 -21.04
CA ASN A 89 -11.28 0.29 -20.56
C ASN A 89 -10.50 -0.46 -21.64
N ALA A 90 -10.98 -0.41 -22.88
CA ALA A 90 -10.30 -1.05 -24.00
C ALA A 90 -8.92 -0.45 -24.24
N ALA A 91 -8.82 0.87 -24.18
CA ALA A 91 -7.54 1.55 -24.34
C ALA A 91 -6.55 1.17 -23.24
N MET A 92 -7.05 1.03 -22.02
CA MET A 92 -6.20 0.66 -20.86
C MET A 92 -5.70 -0.78 -20.91
N GLN A 93 -6.33 -1.63 -21.72
CA GLN A 93 -5.92 -3.03 -21.91
C GLN A 93 -4.96 -3.23 -23.07
N LYS A 94 -4.77 -2.23 -23.91
CA LYS A 94 -3.83 -2.33 -25.01
C LYS A 94 -2.39 -2.42 -24.52
N PRO A 95 -1.53 -3.19 -25.22
CA PRO A 95 -0.11 -3.24 -24.88
C PRO A 95 0.51 -1.84 -24.92
N VAL A 96 1.45 -1.59 -24.03
CA VAL A 96 2.19 -0.33 -24.01
C VAL A 96 3.07 -0.28 -25.25
N VAL A 97 2.92 0.81 -26.01
CA VAL A 97 3.83 1.10 -27.11
C VAL A 97 4.86 2.08 -26.57
N ASP A 98 6.11 1.63 -26.51
CA ASP A 98 7.19 2.48 -26.03
C ASP A 98 7.61 3.44 -27.13
N ASP A 99 7.07 4.65 -27.09
CA ASP A 99 7.42 5.73 -28.00
C ASP A 99 8.67 6.48 -27.57
N GLY A 100 9.35 5.98 -26.51
CA GLY A 100 10.49 6.67 -25.94
C GLY A 100 10.09 7.83 -25.04
N ILE A 101 8.81 7.98 -24.75
CA ILE A 101 8.29 9.03 -23.86
C ILE A 101 8.35 8.52 -22.43
N THR A 102 8.99 9.27 -21.53
CA THR A 102 9.08 8.97 -20.11
C THR A 102 8.40 10.08 -19.32
N PHE A 103 8.21 9.85 -18.02
CA PHE A 103 7.66 10.89 -17.12
C PHE A 103 8.55 12.14 -17.05
N ASP A 104 9.82 11.97 -17.31
CA ASP A 104 10.77 13.10 -17.31
C ASP A 104 10.54 14.04 -18.48
N ASP A 105 9.90 13.57 -19.53
CA ASP A 105 9.56 14.34 -20.71
C ASP A 105 8.31 15.22 -20.52
N PHE A 106 7.56 15.01 -19.45
CA PHE A 106 6.36 15.79 -19.15
C PHE A 106 6.72 17.02 -18.31
N PRO A 107 6.05 18.14 -18.55
CA PRO A 107 6.29 19.36 -17.75
C PRO A 107 5.89 19.11 -16.29
N LYS A 108 6.75 19.56 -15.39
CA LYS A 108 6.51 19.44 -13.94
C LYS A 108 5.72 20.64 -13.43
#